data_508da082ee7808a4fc6f2c410db9781d
#
_entry.id   508da082ee7808a4fc6f2c410db9781d
#
_cell.length_a   1.000
_cell.length_b   1.000
_cell.length_c   1.000
_cell.angle_alpha   90.00
_cell.angle_beta   90.00
_cell.angle_gamma   90.00
#
_symmetry.space_group_name_H-M   'P 1'
#
loop_
_entity.id
_entity.type
_entity.pdbx_description
1 polymer ?
#
loop_
_entity_poly.entity_id
_entity_poly.type
_entity_poly.pdbx_seq_one_letter_code
_entity_poly.pdbx_strand_id
1 'polypeptide(L)'
;MSAKEHAIELLKSLETGDTQPLSYIDPEHYIEHNLNVADGLEGLKAYFASRPKGTVKVNTVRAYEDGDYVVTHSEFVDGQKKRIGFDIFRFANGSIVEHWDNMQDAETKPSPSGHWMTDGPSEVADRHKTADNKALMQRYMDDLIAGRRETFPSFFEGVNYIQHNPWVGDNLTGLIAGLQALAKQGLAVKYDRVHKILGEGNFVLVVAEGLFGDKVTAYYDFYRIENGKLAEHWDTLEAIPPEGERKNSNGKF
;
A
#
# COMPACT_ATOMS: atom_id res chain seq x y z
N MET A 1 24.19 -3.53 4.42
CA MET A 1 22.78 -3.16 4.60
C MET A 1 21.92 -4.06 3.74
N SER A 2 20.75 -4.46 4.22
CA SER A 2 19.77 -5.22 3.44
C SER A 2 18.99 -4.30 2.48
N ALA A 3 18.30 -4.88 1.50
CA ALA A 3 17.40 -4.13 0.62
C ALA A 3 16.33 -3.35 1.43
N LYS A 4 15.81 -3.97 2.47
CA LYS A 4 14.84 -3.36 3.39
C LYS A 4 15.39 -2.13 4.10
N GLU A 5 16.63 -2.18 4.59
CA GLU A 5 17.31 -1.03 5.21
C GLU A 5 17.50 0.10 4.21
N HIS A 6 17.92 -0.20 2.96
CA HIS A 6 18.07 0.82 1.91
C HIS A 6 16.74 1.53 1.60
N ALA A 7 15.63 0.78 1.49
CA ALA A 7 14.31 1.36 1.23
C ALA A 7 13.87 2.29 2.39
N ILE A 8 14.03 1.84 3.65
CA ILE A 8 13.68 2.63 4.84
C ILE A 8 14.53 3.92 4.92
N GLU A 9 15.83 3.82 4.67
CA GLU A 9 16.73 4.98 4.69
C GLU A 9 16.41 5.97 3.57
N LEU A 10 16.07 5.46 2.37
CA LEU A 10 15.65 6.32 1.25
C LEU A 10 14.39 7.11 1.62
N LEU A 11 13.36 6.47 2.18
CA LEU A 11 12.18 7.19 2.66
C LEU A 11 12.51 8.17 3.78
N LYS A 12 13.37 7.78 4.73
CA LYS A 12 13.79 8.63 5.83
C LYS A 12 14.57 9.86 5.38
N SER A 13 15.21 9.78 4.22
CA SER A 13 15.95 10.92 3.65
C SER A 13 15.04 12.10 3.29
N LEU A 14 13.73 11.88 3.05
CA LEU A 14 12.75 12.96 2.94
C LEU A 14 12.65 13.82 4.22
N GLU A 15 12.85 13.21 5.39
CA GLU A 15 12.88 13.95 6.67
C GLU A 15 14.25 14.57 6.93
N THR A 16 15.31 13.79 6.75
CA THR A 16 16.66 14.21 7.14
C THR A 16 17.29 15.18 6.16
N GLY A 17 16.86 15.16 4.90
CA GLY A 17 17.51 15.87 3.79
C GLY A 17 18.86 15.27 3.44
N ASP A 18 19.18 14.06 3.91
CA ASP A 18 20.38 13.33 3.52
C ASP A 18 20.24 12.84 2.08
N THR A 19 21.21 13.13 1.24
CA THR A 19 21.21 12.71 -0.17
C THR A 19 21.95 11.39 -0.41
N GLN A 20 22.66 10.87 0.60
CA GLN A 20 23.41 9.63 0.47
C GLN A 20 22.53 8.43 0.04
N PRO A 21 21.31 8.25 0.57
CA PRO A 21 20.45 7.14 0.16
C PRO A 21 20.01 7.17 -1.31
N LEU A 22 20.10 8.31 -2.00
CA LEU A 22 19.89 8.36 -3.46
C LEU A 22 20.92 7.56 -4.25
N SER A 23 22.08 7.23 -3.65
CA SER A 23 23.09 6.35 -4.25
C SER A 23 22.68 4.88 -4.29
N TYR A 24 21.59 4.49 -3.60
CA TYR A 24 21.03 3.13 -3.69
C TYR A 24 20.24 2.92 -4.97
N ILE A 25 19.96 3.98 -5.72
CA ILE A 25 19.16 3.95 -6.94
C ILE A 25 20.06 3.78 -8.15
N ASP A 26 19.66 2.90 -9.07
CA ASP A 26 20.33 2.75 -10.37
C ASP A 26 20.12 4.04 -11.19
N PRO A 27 21.20 4.76 -11.54
CA PRO A 27 21.07 6.05 -12.20
C PRO A 27 20.60 5.98 -13.65
N GLU A 28 20.74 4.80 -14.30
CA GLU A 28 20.44 4.62 -15.73
C GLU A 28 19.12 3.92 -15.99
N HIS A 29 18.64 3.10 -15.01
CA HIS A 29 17.51 2.20 -15.25
C HIS A 29 16.37 2.38 -14.24
N TYR A 30 16.39 3.45 -13.44
CA TYR A 30 15.32 3.71 -12.47
C TYR A 30 14.02 4.18 -13.13
N ILE A 31 12.93 3.51 -12.82
CA ILE A 31 11.57 3.82 -13.29
C ILE A 31 10.71 4.27 -12.10
N GLU A 32 10.05 5.42 -12.25
CA GLU A 32 9.16 6.00 -11.23
C GLU A 32 7.69 5.85 -11.64
N HIS A 33 6.87 5.24 -10.77
CA HIS A 33 5.43 5.08 -10.96
C HIS A 33 4.57 6.02 -10.10
N ASN A 34 5.17 6.85 -9.24
CA ASN A 34 4.43 7.96 -8.66
C ASN A 34 4.14 8.99 -9.75
N LEU A 35 2.87 9.10 -10.15
CA LEU A 35 2.45 9.96 -11.26
C LEU A 35 2.63 11.47 -10.97
N ASN A 36 2.96 11.84 -9.73
CA ASN A 36 3.29 13.21 -9.32
C ASN A 36 4.79 13.52 -9.34
N VAL A 37 5.64 12.55 -9.72
CA VAL A 37 7.09 12.67 -9.79
C VAL A 37 7.53 12.45 -11.22
N ALA A 38 8.49 13.24 -11.71
CA ALA A 38 9.06 13.02 -13.05
C ALA A 38 9.90 11.72 -13.04
N ASP A 39 9.97 11.06 -14.18
CA ASP A 39 10.67 9.79 -14.33
C ASP A 39 12.18 9.91 -14.11
N GLY A 40 12.79 8.79 -13.73
CA GLY A 40 14.21 8.62 -13.53
C GLY A 40 14.77 9.29 -12.26
N LEU A 41 16.04 9.04 -11.99
CA LEU A 41 16.73 9.53 -10.79
C LEU A 41 16.70 11.05 -10.66
N GLU A 42 16.82 11.80 -11.77
CA GLU A 42 16.80 13.27 -11.73
C GLU A 42 15.41 13.81 -11.35
N GLY A 43 14.33 13.14 -11.78
CA GLY A 43 12.98 13.44 -11.35
C GLY A 43 12.80 13.27 -9.85
N LEU A 44 13.30 12.15 -9.30
CA LEU A 44 13.26 11.88 -7.88
C LEU A 44 14.11 12.88 -7.08
N LYS A 45 15.31 13.22 -7.54
CA LYS A 45 16.17 14.26 -6.92
C LYS A 45 15.44 15.61 -6.86
N ALA A 46 14.79 16.01 -7.96
CA ALA A 46 14.02 17.25 -8.00
C ALA A 46 12.85 17.21 -7.00
N TYR A 47 12.18 16.07 -6.88
CA TYR A 47 11.10 15.86 -5.90
C TYR A 47 11.60 16.03 -4.46
N PHE A 48 12.74 15.42 -4.11
CA PHE A 48 13.37 15.57 -2.79
C PHE A 48 13.79 17.03 -2.53
N ALA A 49 14.44 17.66 -3.50
CA ALA A 49 14.89 19.06 -3.39
C ALA A 49 13.72 20.05 -3.23
N SER A 50 12.52 19.71 -3.71
CA SER A 50 11.32 20.54 -3.55
C SER A 50 10.78 20.54 -2.12
N ARG A 51 11.28 19.68 -1.24
CA ARG A 51 10.84 19.54 0.15
C ARG A 51 11.98 19.99 1.09
N PRO A 52 11.82 21.14 1.76
CA PRO A 52 12.84 21.59 2.70
C PRO A 52 13.06 20.56 3.82
N LYS A 53 14.32 20.37 4.20
CA LYS A 53 14.74 19.49 5.29
C LYS A 53 13.89 19.71 6.54
N GLY A 54 13.38 18.64 7.13
CA GLY A 54 12.62 18.62 8.37
C GLY A 54 11.17 19.07 8.25
N THR A 55 10.67 19.38 7.03
CA THR A 55 9.25 19.70 6.82
C THR A 55 8.39 18.44 6.78
N VAL A 56 8.94 17.34 6.30
CA VAL A 56 8.28 16.03 6.28
C VAL A 56 8.83 15.18 7.41
N LYS A 57 7.94 14.49 8.15
CA LYS A 57 8.31 13.43 9.08
C LYS A 57 7.91 12.09 8.47
N VAL A 58 8.81 11.11 8.54
CA VAL A 58 8.58 9.77 8.00
C VAL A 58 8.72 8.73 9.11
N ASN A 59 7.69 7.93 9.29
CA ASN A 59 7.66 6.81 10.23
C ASN A 59 7.25 5.54 9.49
N THR A 60 8.22 4.69 9.13
CA THR A 60 7.94 3.37 8.55
C THR A 60 7.52 2.41 9.65
N VAL A 61 6.27 2.02 9.64
CA VAL A 61 5.64 1.15 10.65
C VAL A 61 5.91 -0.32 10.35
N ARG A 62 5.90 -0.71 9.06
CA ARG A 62 6.13 -2.08 8.59
C ARG A 62 7.00 -2.07 7.35
N ALA A 63 7.87 -3.07 7.24
CA ALA A 63 8.63 -3.33 6.02
C ALA A 63 8.85 -4.83 5.87
N TYR A 64 8.67 -5.36 4.66
CA TYR A 64 8.88 -6.77 4.34
C TYR A 64 9.41 -6.95 2.91
N GLU A 65 9.88 -8.16 2.61
CA GLU A 65 10.53 -8.51 1.35
C GLU A 65 9.82 -9.69 0.67
N ASP A 66 9.67 -9.61 -0.64
CA ASP A 66 9.22 -10.71 -1.50
C ASP A 66 10.11 -10.80 -2.74
N GLY A 67 11.10 -11.69 -2.71
CA GLY A 67 12.10 -11.77 -3.77
C GLY A 67 12.87 -10.46 -3.94
N ASP A 68 12.77 -9.86 -5.13
CA ASP A 68 13.44 -8.60 -5.45
C ASP A 68 12.64 -7.36 -5.00
N TYR A 69 11.51 -7.54 -4.33
CA TYR A 69 10.66 -6.45 -3.89
C TYR A 69 10.78 -6.19 -2.40
N VAL A 70 10.83 -4.91 -2.05
CA VAL A 70 10.63 -4.43 -0.68
C VAL A 70 9.36 -3.62 -0.64
N VAL A 71 8.51 -3.89 0.33
CA VAL A 71 7.28 -3.14 0.60
C VAL A 71 7.41 -2.45 1.94
N THR A 72 7.02 -1.17 2.00
CA THR A 72 6.91 -0.42 3.25
C THR A 72 5.49 0.08 3.46
N HIS A 73 5.06 0.18 4.71
CA HIS A 73 3.84 0.84 5.16
C HIS A 73 4.25 1.96 6.11
N SER A 74 3.99 3.20 5.71
CA SER A 74 4.59 4.37 6.37
C SER A 74 3.58 5.48 6.61
N GLU A 75 3.87 6.30 7.63
CA GLU A 75 3.21 7.57 7.91
C GLU A 75 4.10 8.71 7.42
N PHE A 76 3.51 9.66 6.72
CA PHE A 76 4.15 10.87 6.24
C PHE A 76 3.41 12.08 6.82
N VAL A 77 4.12 12.93 7.55
CA VAL A 77 3.55 14.16 8.14
C VAL A 77 4.26 15.36 7.55
N ASP A 78 3.50 16.19 6.82
CA ASP A 78 3.97 17.45 6.23
C ASP A 78 3.14 18.61 6.79
N GLY A 79 3.72 19.32 7.75
CA GLY A 79 3.00 20.33 8.54
C GLY A 79 1.84 19.72 9.33
N GLN A 80 0.62 20.10 9.00
CA GLN A 80 -0.60 19.55 9.61
C GLN A 80 -1.21 18.39 8.83
N LYS A 81 -0.69 18.09 7.64
CA LYS A 81 -1.20 17.03 6.79
C LYS A 81 -0.49 15.73 7.11
N LYS A 82 -1.24 14.71 7.50
CA LYS A 82 -0.75 13.35 7.66
C LYS A 82 -1.28 12.49 6.51
N ARG A 83 -0.42 11.69 5.90
CA ARG A 83 -0.77 10.68 4.91
C ARG A 83 -0.25 9.32 5.32
N ILE A 84 -0.96 8.30 4.91
CA ILE A 84 -0.53 6.91 5.03
C ILE A 84 -0.17 6.44 3.63
N GLY A 85 0.93 5.72 3.49
CA GLY A 85 1.39 5.23 2.20
C GLY A 85 1.97 3.83 2.27
N PHE A 86 1.79 3.12 1.17
CA PHE A 86 2.58 1.95 0.82
C PHE A 86 3.53 2.33 -0.30
N ASP A 87 4.82 2.01 -0.11
CA ASP A 87 5.84 2.12 -1.15
C ASP A 87 6.33 0.71 -1.50
N ILE A 88 6.56 0.48 -2.78
CA ILE A 88 7.13 -0.76 -3.32
C ILE A 88 8.40 -0.39 -4.06
N PHE A 89 9.51 -1.01 -3.70
CA PHE A 89 10.80 -0.86 -4.36
C PHE A 89 11.20 -2.19 -4.99
N ARG A 90 11.56 -2.19 -6.27
CA ARG A 90 12.18 -3.35 -6.89
C ARG A 90 13.69 -3.15 -6.99
N PHE A 91 14.40 -4.18 -6.58
CA PHE A 91 15.86 -4.23 -6.58
C PHE A 91 16.38 -5.10 -7.74
N ALA A 92 17.47 -4.67 -8.37
CA ALA A 92 18.26 -5.48 -9.27
C ALA A 92 19.74 -5.19 -9.03
N ASN A 93 20.56 -6.23 -8.95
CA ASN A 93 22.00 -6.11 -8.71
C ASN A 93 22.38 -5.25 -7.48
N GLY A 94 21.53 -5.25 -6.46
CA GLY A 94 21.72 -4.49 -5.21
C GLY A 94 21.28 -3.02 -5.26
N SER A 95 20.76 -2.54 -6.40
CA SER A 95 20.25 -1.18 -6.58
C SER A 95 18.74 -1.16 -6.75
N ILE A 96 18.09 -0.07 -6.36
CA ILE A 96 16.68 0.20 -6.62
C ILE A 96 16.54 0.59 -8.10
N VAL A 97 15.74 -0.18 -8.84
CA VAL A 97 15.51 0.06 -10.27
C VAL A 97 14.08 0.47 -10.59
N GLU A 98 13.16 0.39 -9.61
CA GLU A 98 11.76 0.74 -9.87
C GLU A 98 11.04 1.03 -8.56
N HIS A 99 10.12 1.99 -8.56
CA HIS A 99 9.36 2.42 -7.41
C HIS A 99 7.89 2.67 -7.75
N TRP A 100 7.01 2.19 -6.90
CA TRP A 100 5.57 2.47 -6.87
C TRP A 100 5.20 2.95 -5.49
N ASP A 101 4.21 3.80 -5.41
CA ASP A 101 3.57 4.19 -4.15
C ASP A 101 2.06 4.24 -4.25
N ASN A 102 1.39 4.35 -3.13
CA ASN A 102 -0.03 4.66 -3.04
C ASN A 102 -0.28 5.41 -1.73
N MET A 103 -0.79 6.62 -1.83
CA MET A 103 -0.89 7.55 -0.71
C MET A 103 -2.32 7.98 -0.47
N GLN A 104 -2.75 7.88 0.79
CA GLN A 104 -4.05 8.38 1.25
C GLN A 104 -3.89 9.38 2.37
N ASP A 105 -4.70 10.45 2.38
CA ASP A 105 -4.79 11.35 3.52
C ASP A 105 -5.33 10.57 4.74
N ALA A 106 -4.63 10.68 5.86
CA ALA A 106 -5.06 10.03 7.09
C ALA A 106 -6.32 10.69 7.63
N GLU A 107 -7.28 9.87 8.05
CA GLU A 107 -8.45 10.36 8.73
C GLU A 107 -8.12 10.90 10.14
N THR A 108 -8.89 11.89 10.57
CA THR A 108 -8.73 12.52 11.90
C THR A 108 -9.41 11.72 13.03
N LYS A 109 -10.09 10.65 12.68
CA LYS A 109 -10.79 9.73 13.58
C LYS A 109 -10.42 8.31 13.26
N PRO A 110 -10.42 7.41 14.24
CA PRO A 110 -10.24 5.99 14.01
C PRO A 110 -11.43 5.39 13.23
N SER A 111 -11.25 4.15 12.76
CA SER A 111 -12.34 3.36 12.17
C SER A 111 -13.53 3.22 13.13
N PRO A 112 -14.70 2.79 12.66
CA PRO A 112 -15.87 2.54 13.52
C PRO A 112 -15.60 1.59 14.70
N SER A 113 -14.58 0.72 14.58
CA SER A 113 -14.15 -0.20 15.64
C SER A 113 -12.99 0.33 16.50
N GLY A 114 -12.53 1.56 16.27
CA GLY A 114 -11.52 2.23 17.10
C GLY A 114 -10.07 2.03 16.65
N HIS A 115 -9.82 1.48 15.46
CA HIS A 115 -8.48 1.26 14.94
C HIS A 115 -8.02 2.40 14.03
N TRP A 116 -6.73 2.76 14.14
CA TRP A 116 -6.09 3.71 13.23
C TRP A 116 -5.52 2.97 12.00
N MET A 117 -5.27 3.71 10.93
CA MET A 117 -4.81 3.17 9.64
C MET A 117 -3.42 2.48 9.72
N THR A 118 -2.68 2.63 10.80
CA THR A 118 -1.33 2.07 10.98
C THR A 118 -1.16 1.22 12.24
N ASP A 119 -2.20 1.06 13.06
CA ASP A 119 -2.17 0.20 14.24
C ASP A 119 -1.90 -1.26 13.90
N GLY A 120 -1.75 -2.08 14.94
CA GLY A 120 -1.66 -3.53 14.84
C GLY A 120 -0.22 -4.05 14.71
N PRO A 121 -0.05 -5.36 14.53
CA PRO A 121 1.25 -6.02 14.52
C PRO A 121 2.11 -5.65 13.31
N SER A 122 3.43 -5.68 13.50
CA SER A 122 4.42 -5.42 12.45
C SER A 122 5.39 -6.56 12.21
N GLU A 123 5.41 -7.57 13.09
CA GLU A 123 6.35 -8.67 13.00
C GLU A 123 5.89 -9.72 11.99
N VAL A 124 6.78 -10.06 11.06
CA VAL A 124 6.55 -11.14 10.09
C VAL A 124 6.68 -12.50 10.78
N ALA A 125 5.62 -13.29 10.70
CA ALA A 125 5.58 -14.68 11.15
C ALA A 125 5.33 -15.63 9.97
N ASP A 126 5.45 -16.92 10.19
CA ASP A 126 5.05 -17.97 9.24
C ASP A 126 5.66 -17.83 7.82
N ARG A 127 6.95 -17.44 7.70
CA ARG A 127 7.62 -17.22 6.40
C ARG A 127 7.49 -18.39 5.44
N HIS A 128 7.40 -19.62 5.95
CA HIS A 128 7.21 -20.82 5.14
C HIS A 128 5.83 -20.90 4.46
N LYS A 129 4.86 -20.09 4.89
CA LYS A 129 3.49 -20.01 4.31
C LYS A 129 3.33 -18.91 3.28
N THR A 130 4.38 -18.18 2.93
CA THR A 130 4.28 -17.04 1.99
C THR A 130 3.56 -17.40 0.70
N ALA A 131 3.95 -18.49 0.05
CA ALA A 131 3.33 -18.93 -1.21
C ALA A 131 1.84 -19.30 -1.04
N ASP A 132 1.49 -19.99 0.02
CA ASP A 132 0.10 -20.38 0.32
C ASP A 132 -0.77 -19.15 0.61
N ASN A 133 -0.23 -18.18 1.34
CA ASN A 133 -0.92 -16.94 1.69
C ASN A 133 -1.12 -16.05 0.44
N LYS A 134 -0.14 -15.94 -0.45
CA LYS A 134 -0.30 -15.27 -1.75
C LYS A 134 -1.36 -15.97 -2.62
N ALA A 135 -1.37 -17.31 -2.66
CA ALA A 135 -2.38 -18.07 -3.37
C ALA A 135 -3.80 -17.92 -2.78
N LEU A 136 -3.90 -17.78 -1.44
CA LEU A 136 -5.16 -17.44 -0.77
C LEU A 136 -5.68 -16.09 -1.26
N MET A 137 -4.82 -15.07 -1.27
CA MET A 137 -5.19 -13.73 -1.74
C MET A 137 -5.58 -13.70 -3.21
N GLN A 138 -4.89 -14.45 -4.08
CA GLN A 138 -5.29 -14.56 -5.48
C GLN A 138 -6.73 -15.09 -5.61
N ARG A 139 -7.06 -16.18 -4.91
CA ARG A 139 -8.42 -16.75 -4.94
C ARG A 139 -9.47 -15.77 -4.39
N TYR A 140 -9.16 -15.07 -3.29
CA TYR A 140 -10.05 -14.08 -2.71
C TYR A 140 -10.33 -12.93 -3.70
N MET A 141 -9.30 -12.41 -4.36
CA MET A 141 -9.44 -11.34 -5.35
C MET A 141 -10.16 -11.80 -6.62
N ASP A 142 -9.92 -13.03 -7.08
CA ASP A 142 -10.63 -13.62 -8.22
C ASP A 142 -12.15 -13.74 -7.91
N ASP A 143 -12.50 -14.12 -6.68
CA ASP A 143 -13.90 -14.21 -6.25
C ASP A 143 -14.53 -12.82 -6.09
N LEU A 144 -13.76 -11.87 -5.54
CA LEU A 144 -14.20 -10.48 -5.35
C LEU A 144 -14.50 -9.80 -6.69
N ILE A 145 -13.59 -9.91 -7.66
CA ILE A 145 -13.74 -9.34 -9.00
C ILE A 145 -14.89 -10.01 -9.76
N ALA A 146 -15.02 -11.32 -9.63
CA ALA A 146 -16.11 -12.08 -10.25
C ALA A 146 -17.48 -11.89 -9.56
N GLY A 147 -17.52 -11.19 -8.42
CA GLY A 147 -18.74 -10.95 -7.63
C GLY A 147 -19.29 -12.19 -6.89
N ARG A 148 -18.45 -13.21 -6.66
CA ARG A 148 -18.82 -14.46 -5.95
C ARG A 148 -18.86 -14.24 -4.43
N ARG A 149 -19.82 -13.46 -3.96
CA ARG A 149 -19.90 -13.05 -2.54
C ARG A 149 -20.26 -14.21 -1.59
N GLU A 150 -20.84 -15.25 -2.08
CA GLU A 150 -21.19 -16.48 -1.33
C GLU A 150 -19.95 -17.22 -0.80
N THR A 151 -18.79 -17.02 -1.41
CA THR A 151 -17.52 -17.62 -0.96
C THR A 151 -16.84 -16.83 0.16
N PHE A 152 -17.19 -15.54 0.35
CA PHE A 152 -16.52 -14.64 1.28
C PHE A 152 -16.39 -15.18 2.71
N PRO A 153 -17.45 -15.75 3.34
CA PRO A 153 -17.29 -16.28 4.69
C PRO A 153 -16.19 -17.33 4.84
N SER A 154 -15.80 -17.98 3.74
CA SER A 154 -14.74 -18.99 3.77
C SER A 154 -13.32 -18.38 3.88
N PHE A 155 -13.15 -17.11 3.55
CA PHE A 155 -11.84 -16.44 3.58
C PHE A 155 -11.53 -15.76 4.92
N PHE A 156 -12.53 -15.44 5.73
CA PHE A 156 -12.35 -14.63 6.93
C PHE A 156 -12.29 -15.46 8.21
N GLU A 157 -11.56 -14.98 9.22
CA GLU A 157 -11.47 -15.57 10.57
C GLU A 157 -12.77 -15.34 11.40
N GLY A 158 -13.88 -15.16 10.73
CA GLY A 158 -15.18 -14.99 11.38
C GLY A 158 -15.29 -13.66 12.13
N VAL A 159 -15.49 -13.73 13.46
CA VAL A 159 -15.68 -12.53 14.31
C VAL A 159 -14.38 -11.80 14.63
N ASN A 160 -13.22 -12.39 14.35
CA ASN A 160 -11.92 -11.86 14.74
C ASN A 160 -11.24 -11.04 13.62
N TYR A 161 -11.90 -10.81 12.49
CA TYR A 161 -11.36 -9.98 11.42
C TYR A 161 -11.30 -8.52 11.83
N ILE A 162 -10.10 -7.95 11.89
CA ILE A 162 -9.83 -6.57 12.31
C ILE A 162 -9.70 -5.68 11.07
N GLN A 163 -10.27 -4.47 11.14
CA GLN A 163 -10.32 -3.55 10.01
C GLN A 163 -9.74 -2.19 10.37
N HIS A 164 -8.71 -1.76 9.61
CA HIS A 164 -8.07 -0.47 9.78
C HIS A 164 -8.49 0.57 8.73
N ASN A 165 -9.31 0.18 7.74
CA ASN A 165 -9.92 1.16 6.83
C ASN A 165 -10.81 2.12 7.66
N PRO A 166 -10.64 3.45 7.50
CA PRO A 166 -11.29 4.43 8.37
C PRO A 166 -12.82 4.46 8.28
N TRP A 167 -13.39 3.86 7.25
CA TRP A 167 -14.85 3.87 7.00
C TRP A 167 -15.53 2.54 7.30
N VAL A 168 -14.78 1.54 7.67
CA VAL A 168 -15.25 0.15 7.78
C VAL A 168 -14.98 -0.40 9.19
N GLY A 169 -15.96 -1.09 9.76
CA GLY A 169 -15.82 -1.75 11.06
C GLY A 169 -15.29 -3.18 10.96
N ASP A 170 -14.94 -3.72 12.12
CA ASP A 170 -14.43 -5.09 12.27
C ASP A 170 -15.44 -6.15 11.83
N ASN A 171 -14.92 -7.35 11.59
CA ASN A 171 -15.59 -8.56 11.15
C ASN A 171 -16.35 -8.40 9.81
N LEU A 172 -16.87 -9.50 9.29
CA LEU A 172 -17.57 -9.50 8.01
C LEU A 172 -18.85 -8.64 8.03
N THR A 173 -19.51 -8.55 9.18
CA THR A 173 -20.71 -7.70 9.35
C THR A 173 -20.35 -6.22 9.26
N GLY A 174 -19.27 -5.79 9.94
CA GLY A 174 -18.77 -4.41 9.88
C GLY A 174 -18.27 -4.04 8.49
N LEU A 175 -17.57 -4.97 7.82
CA LEU A 175 -17.13 -4.81 6.43
C LEU A 175 -18.34 -4.57 5.50
N ILE A 176 -19.33 -5.43 5.54
CA ILE A 176 -20.53 -5.32 4.69
C ILE A 176 -21.28 -4.01 4.98
N ALA A 177 -21.47 -3.67 6.25
CA ALA A 177 -22.16 -2.44 6.65
C ALA A 177 -21.42 -1.18 6.18
N GLY A 178 -20.09 -1.14 6.32
CA GLY A 178 -19.25 -0.03 5.84
C GLY A 178 -19.32 0.14 4.33
N LEU A 179 -19.16 -0.94 3.56
CA LEU A 179 -19.25 -0.90 2.10
C LEU A 179 -20.64 -0.46 1.62
N GLN A 180 -21.72 -0.89 2.29
CA GLN A 180 -23.07 -0.44 2.00
C GLN A 180 -23.27 1.05 2.31
N ALA A 181 -22.68 1.55 3.39
CA ALA A 181 -22.75 2.96 3.75
C ALA A 181 -22.01 3.84 2.74
N LEU A 182 -20.82 3.41 2.28
CA LEU A 182 -20.08 4.07 1.20
C LEU A 182 -20.88 4.08 -0.11
N ALA A 183 -21.45 2.96 -0.50
CA ALA A 183 -22.26 2.85 -1.73
C ALA A 183 -23.47 3.79 -1.72
N LYS A 184 -24.15 3.97 -0.57
CA LYS A 184 -25.25 4.94 -0.41
C LYS A 184 -24.81 6.39 -0.59
N GLN A 185 -23.53 6.69 -0.39
CA GLN A 185 -22.94 8.01 -0.61
C GLN A 185 -22.38 8.18 -2.02
N GLY A 186 -22.59 7.19 -2.91
CA GLY A 186 -22.02 7.21 -4.26
C GLY A 186 -20.55 6.77 -4.33
N LEU A 187 -20.00 6.24 -3.24
CA LEU A 187 -18.60 5.79 -3.11
C LEU A 187 -18.50 4.25 -3.15
N ALA A 188 -19.20 3.62 -4.07
CA ALA A 188 -19.15 2.18 -4.25
C ALA A 188 -17.72 1.73 -4.60
N VAL A 189 -17.26 0.66 -3.93
CA VAL A 189 -15.97 0.03 -4.20
C VAL A 189 -16.16 -1.04 -5.26
N LYS A 190 -15.33 -1.00 -6.31
CA LYS A 190 -15.29 -2.00 -7.37
C LYS A 190 -13.83 -2.30 -7.71
N TYR A 191 -13.47 -3.56 -7.72
CA TYR A 191 -12.18 -4.03 -8.23
C TYR A 191 -12.35 -4.55 -9.66
N ASP A 192 -11.43 -4.16 -10.54
CA ASP A 192 -11.44 -4.56 -11.94
C ASP A 192 -10.26 -5.49 -12.27
N ARG A 193 -9.09 -5.26 -11.66
CA ARG A 193 -7.87 -6.01 -11.98
C ARG A 193 -6.86 -6.01 -10.83
N VAL A 194 -6.17 -7.14 -10.64
CA VAL A 194 -4.99 -7.27 -9.77
C VAL A 194 -3.73 -7.12 -10.63
N HIS A 195 -2.79 -6.30 -10.17
CA HIS A 195 -1.50 -6.06 -10.82
C HIS A 195 -0.34 -6.77 -10.13
N LYS A 196 -0.33 -6.77 -8.78
CA LYS A 196 0.71 -7.43 -7.97
C LYS A 196 0.12 -8.08 -6.73
N ILE A 197 0.70 -9.20 -6.32
CA ILE A 197 0.50 -9.81 -4.99
C ILE A 197 1.88 -10.07 -4.41
N LEU A 198 2.26 -9.30 -3.39
CA LEU A 198 3.55 -9.36 -2.73
C LEU A 198 3.36 -9.79 -1.28
N GLY A 199 4.22 -10.67 -0.76
CA GLY A 199 4.05 -11.14 0.61
C GLY A 199 5.32 -11.65 1.25
N GLU A 200 5.39 -11.56 2.58
CA GLU A 200 6.37 -12.22 3.43
C GLU A 200 5.65 -12.82 4.63
N GLY A 201 5.69 -14.16 4.73
CA GLY A 201 5.04 -14.88 5.84
C GLY A 201 3.53 -14.66 5.87
N ASN A 202 3.07 -14.15 7.00
CA ASN A 202 1.65 -13.87 7.26
C ASN A 202 1.14 -12.52 6.70
N PHE A 203 2.00 -11.70 6.09
CA PHE A 203 1.60 -10.43 5.48
C PHE A 203 1.60 -10.51 3.96
N VAL A 204 0.53 -10.00 3.33
CA VAL A 204 0.38 -9.93 1.87
C VAL A 204 -0.21 -8.59 1.46
N LEU A 205 0.45 -7.90 0.53
CA LEU A 205 -0.07 -6.73 -0.18
C LEU A 205 -0.65 -7.15 -1.52
N VAL A 206 -1.85 -6.69 -1.81
CA VAL A 206 -2.49 -6.75 -3.14
C VAL A 206 -2.50 -5.35 -3.72
N VAL A 207 -1.96 -5.20 -4.92
CA VAL A 207 -2.05 -3.98 -5.72
C VAL A 207 -3.10 -4.20 -6.80
N ALA A 208 -4.16 -3.42 -6.75
CA ALA A 208 -5.30 -3.59 -7.65
C ALA A 208 -5.76 -2.24 -8.24
N GLU A 209 -6.52 -2.34 -9.32
CA GLU A 209 -7.17 -1.23 -10.02
C GLU A 209 -8.68 -1.43 -9.98
N GLY A 210 -9.41 -0.32 -9.90
CA GLY A 210 -10.86 -0.37 -9.96
C GLY A 210 -11.49 1.02 -9.89
N LEU A 211 -12.69 1.09 -9.33
CA LEU A 211 -13.43 2.35 -9.15
C LEU A 211 -13.76 2.55 -7.67
N PHE A 212 -13.58 3.79 -7.21
CA PHE A 212 -14.15 4.27 -5.95
C PHE A 212 -15.13 5.39 -6.29
N GLY A 213 -16.42 5.06 -6.21
CA GLY A 213 -17.46 5.88 -6.82
C GLY A 213 -17.33 5.88 -8.35
N ASP A 214 -17.06 7.06 -8.92
CA ASP A 214 -16.84 7.29 -10.35
C ASP A 214 -15.35 7.47 -10.74
N LYS A 215 -14.44 7.39 -9.75
CA LYS A 215 -13.01 7.65 -9.98
C LYS A 215 -12.24 6.35 -10.17
N VAL A 216 -11.42 6.30 -11.23
CA VAL A 216 -10.42 5.24 -11.39
C VAL A 216 -9.42 5.34 -10.24
N THR A 217 -9.23 4.24 -9.51
CA THR A 217 -8.54 4.22 -8.23
C THR A 217 -7.56 3.06 -8.16
N ALA A 218 -6.37 3.35 -7.65
CA ALA A 218 -5.42 2.33 -7.23
C ALA A 218 -5.73 1.95 -5.78
N TYR A 219 -5.85 0.66 -5.55
CA TYR A 219 -6.06 0.03 -4.26
C TYR A 219 -4.79 -0.70 -3.84
N TYR A 220 -4.24 -0.35 -2.70
CA TYR A 220 -3.18 -1.12 -2.05
C TYR A 220 -3.77 -1.70 -0.77
N ASP A 221 -4.21 -2.97 -0.89
CA ASP A 221 -4.87 -3.71 0.18
C ASP A 221 -3.85 -4.62 0.87
N PHE A 222 -3.63 -4.42 2.13
CA PHE A 222 -2.65 -5.12 2.93
C PHE A 222 -3.34 -6.01 3.96
N TYR A 223 -3.00 -7.28 3.97
CA TYR A 223 -3.64 -8.28 4.80
C TYR A 223 -2.65 -8.98 5.71
N ARG A 224 -3.08 -9.26 6.94
CA ARG A 224 -2.47 -10.27 7.79
C ARG A 224 -3.33 -11.52 7.74
N ILE A 225 -2.65 -12.65 7.54
CA ILE A 225 -3.28 -13.96 7.40
C ILE A 225 -2.91 -14.80 8.62
N GLU A 226 -3.90 -15.42 9.23
CA GLU A 226 -3.76 -16.28 10.37
C GLU A 226 -4.60 -17.54 10.16
N ASN A 227 -4.02 -18.73 10.41
CA ASN A 227 -4.68 -20.03 10.22
C ASN A 227 -5.29 -20.23 8.81
N GLY A 228 -4.68 -19.63 7.77
CA GLY A 228 -5.19 -19.69 6.40
C GLY A 228 -6.46 -18.85 6.16
N LYS A 229 -6.69 -17.81 6.98
CA LYS A 229 -7.81 -16.88 6.91
C LYS A 229 -7.33 -15.44 6.98
N LEU A 230 -8.11 -14.53 6.41
CA LEU A 230 -7.93 -13.09 6.54
C LEU A 230 -8.28 -12.70 7.97
N ALA A 231 -7.29 -12.25 8.73
CA ALA A 231 -7.43 -11.89 10.13
C ALA A 231 -7.42 -10.36 10.35
N GLU A 232 -6.77 -9.60 9.44
CA GLU A 232 -6.62 -8.16 9.62
C GLU A 232 -6.35 -7.49 8.27
N HIS A 233 -6.81 -6.25 8.10
CA HIS A 233 -6.72 -5.51 6.85
C HIS A 233 -6.41 -4.03 7.07
N TRP A 234 -5.48 -3.53 6.29
CA TRP A 234 -5.16 -2.11 6.09
C TRP A 234 -5.24 -1.80 4.59
N ASP A 235 -5.49 -0.57 4.24
CA ASP A 235 -5.47 -0.15 2.85
C ASP A 235 -5.06 1.31 2.67
N THR A 236 -4.76 1.64 1.42
CA THR A 236 -4.76 3.00 0.91
C THR A 236 -5.43 3.03 -0.46
N LEU A 237 -6.23 4.06 -0.68
CA LEU A 237 -6.95 4.33 -1.92
C LEU A 237 -6.44 5.64 -2.51
N GLU A 238 -5.97 5.60 -3.75
CA GLU A 238 -5.50 6.79 -4.44
C GLU A 238 -6.16 6.89 -5.82
N ALA A 239 -6.84 8.01 -6.06
CA ALA A 239 -7.40 8.28 -7.38
C ALA A 239 -6.27 8.45 -8.40
N ILE A 240 -6.36 7.75 -9.53
CA ILE A 240 -5.38 7.84 -10.61
C ILE A 240 -5.65 9.14 -11.39
N PRO A 241 -4.69 10.08 -11.46
CA PRO A 241 -4.89 11.34 -12.16
C PRO A 241 -5.04 11.12 -13.67
N PRO A 242 -5.78 12.00 -14.38
CA PRO A 242 -5.85 12.00 -15.83
C PRO A 242 -4.45 12.14 -16.46
N GLU A 243 -4.26 11.62 -17.67
CA GLU A 243 -2.94 11.64 -18.35
C GLU A 243 -2.31 13.02 -18.41
N GLY A 244 -3.10 14.07 -18.68
CA GLY A 244 -2.60 15.45 -18.78
C GLY A 244 -2.10 16.06 -17.47
N GLU A 245 -2.35 15.42 -16.33
CA GLU A 245 -1.90 15.87 -15.00
C GLU A 245 -0.69 15.08 -14.50
N ARG A 246 -0.27 14.02 -15.21
CA ARG A 246 0.83 13.14 -14.82
C ARG A 246 2.18 13.75 -15.17
N LYS A 247 3.17 13.55 -14.33
CA LYS A 247 4.56 13.99 -14.56
C LYS A 247 5.43 12.93 -15.23
N ASN A 248 4.96 11.70 -15.31
CA ASN A 248 5.57 10.61 -16.06
C ASN A 248 4.51 9.80 -16.80
N SER A 249 4.93 8.95 -17.73
CA SER A 249 4.07 8.11 -18.56
C SER A 249 4.19 6.61 -18.27
N ASN A 250 4.86 6.23 -17.17
CA ASN A 250 5.13 4.82 -16.85
C ASN A 250 3.89 4.05 -16.37
N GLY A 251 2.81 4.78 -16.05
CA GLY A 251 1.61 4.21 -15.44
C GLY A 251 1.71 4.09 -13.92
N LYS A 252 0.57 3.78 -13.28
CA LYS A 252 0.48 3.65 -11.82
C LYS A 252 0.91 2.25 -11.32
N PHE A 253 0.98 1.23 -12.22
CA PHE A 253 1.11 -0.18 -11.86
C PHE A 253 2.30 -0.88 -12.49
#